data_224f9146781ce9ddd7e9c98496372d79
#
_entry.id   224f9146781ce9ddd7e9c98496372d79
#
_cell.length_a   1.000
_cell.length_b   1.000
_cell.length_c   1.000
_cell.angle_alpha   90.00
_cell.angle_beta   90.00
_cell.angle_gamma   90.00
#
_symmetry.space_group_name_H-M   'P 1'
#
loop_
_entity.id
_entity.type
_entity.pdbx_description
1 polymer ?
#
loop_
_entity_poly.entity_id
_entity_poly.type
_entity_poly.pdbx_seq_one_letter_code
_entity_poly.pdbx_strand_id
1 'polypeptide(L)'
;HRTDRIRPTSVSLRTDSAATRAEAVSGDLSLTFSTPQSADSLIAALTRSARTLAGQIDTQSVDMEQLKPALPDFALRVSAGPDNILNSLLKSRKIAFDKLNAEGMSCDSLPVSVRLRTEGLTYGNVVLDTVTADIRQNGKRLEYVLGLANAPGNLDNIARAGLYGHLVRNTGQVNLYQRNRAGREGFRFGLDVTWTDSLIRASVTPSDPLFGFEPWTVNPGNYLIYRFDKRVEADLDMTHGDQRFAIRTPPGGGASGDIRLDIAGLNIGPALGLFPSAPPVDGVLGANLALNL
;
A
#
# COMPACT_ATOMS: atom_id res chain seq x y z
N HIS A 1 -31.24 19.20 6.58
CA HIS A 1 -31.39 18.07 5.66
C HIS A 1 -30.98 18.55 4.26
N ARG A 2 -29.74 18.28 3.84
CA ARG A 2 -29.34 18.42 2.46
C ARG A 2 -29.85 17.17 1.76
N THR A 3 -30.93 17.27 1.01
CA THR A 3 -31.41 16.18 0.15
C THR A 3 -30.33 15.90 -0.88
N ASP A 4 -29.71 14.74 -0.79
CA ASP A 4 -28.78 14.26 -1.85
C ASP A 4 -29.60 14.17 -3.14
N ARG A 5 -29.37 15.12 -4.05
CA ARG A 5 -29.97 15.08 -5.37
C ARG A 5 -29.30 13.98 -6.16
N ILE A 6 -30.06 12.93 -6.49
CA ILE A 6 -29.62 11.92 -7.44
C ILE A 6 -29.36 12.63 -8.78
N ARG A 7 -28.12 12.66 -9.22
CA ARG A 7 -27.77 13.24 -10.52
C ARG A 7 -28.16 12.29 -11.64
N PRO A 8 -28.66 12.82 -12.76
CA PRO A 8 -28.90 12.01 -13.94
C PRO A 8 -27.64 11.24 -14.30
N THR A 9 -27.79 9.96 -14.56
CA THR A 9 -26.69 9.08 -14.95
C THR A 9 -26.97 8.58 -16.37
N SER A 10 -26.04 8.81 -17.28
CA SER A 10 -26.06 8.23 -18.60
C SER A 10 -24.93 7.20 -18.74
N VAL A 11 -25.24 6.07 -19.35
CA VAL A 11 -24.27 5.04 -19.69
C VAL A 11 -24.45 4.72 -21.16
N SER A 12 -23.39 4.80 -21.93
CA SER A 12 -23.35 4.37 -23.31
C SER A 12 -22.36 3.23 -23.49
N LEU A 13 -22.78 2.21 -24.19
CA LEU A 13 -21.92 1.10 -24.60
C LEU A 13 -22.01 0.94 -26.13
N ARG A 14 -20.87 0.97 -26.79
CA ARG A 14 -20.72 0.71 -28.21
C ARG A 14 -19.75 -0.43 -28.41
N THR A 15 -20.15 -1.41 -29.16
CA THR A 15 -19.30 -2.56 -29.49
C THR A 15 -19.52 -2.93 -30.95
N ASP A 16 -18.44 -3.31 -31.59
CA ASP A 16 -18.40 -3.90 -32.92
C ASP A 16 -17.45 -5.10 -32.94
N SER A 17 -17.13 -5.61 -34.13
CA SER A 17 -16.23 -6.76 -34.27
C SER A 17 -14.77 -6.47 -33.89
N ALA A 18 -14.37 -5.20 -33.79
CA ALA A 18 -12.99 -4.78 -33.61
C ALA A 18 -12.75 -4.01 -32.29
N ALA A 19 -13.78 -3.42 -31.69
CA ALA A 19 -13.60 -2.58 -30.50
C ALA A 19 -14.83 -2.56 -29.58
N THR A 20 -14.58 -2.31 -28.30
CA THR A 20 -15.64 -2.00 -27.33
C THR A 20 -15.29 -0.69 -26.62
N ARG A 21 -16.27 0.21 -26.52
CA ARG A 21 -16.17 1.49 -25.79
C ARG A 21 -17.35 1.63 -24.85
N ALA A 22 -17.06 2.04 -23.62
CA ALA A 22 -18.08 2.37 -22.63
C ALA A 22 -17.81 3.76 -22.07
N GLU A 23 -18.87 4.52 -21.89
CA GLU A 23 -18.82 5.84 -21.28
C GLU A 23 -19.91 5.93 -20.22
N ALA A 24 -19.60 6.50 -19.07
CA ALA A 24 -20.58 6.81 -18.03
C ALA A 24 -20.37 8.23 -17.54
N VAL A 25 -21.47 8.96 -17.42
CA VAL A 25 -21.48 10.34 -16.91
C VAL A 25 -22.56 10.46 -15.86
N SER A 26 -22.22 11.04 -14.72
CA SER A 26 -23.17 11.33 -13.64
C SER A 26 -22.71 12.55 -12.85
N GLY A 27 -23.36 13.69 -13.05
CA GLY A 27 -22.90 14.95 -12.48
C GLY A 27 -21.51 15.31 -12.99
N ASP A 28 -20.53 15.41 -12.08
CA ASP A 28 -19.13 15.69 -12.38
C ASP A 28 -18.27 14.41 -12.54
N LEU A 29 -18.88 13.23 -12.52
CA LEU A 29 -18.22 11.99 -12.89
C LEU A 29 -18.18 11.80 -14.40
N SER A 30 -17.01 11.52 -14.92
CA SER A 30 -16.78 11.01 -16.26
C SER A 30 -15.93 9.76 -16.21
N LEU A 31 -16.43 8.68 -16.77
CA LEU A 31 -15.71 7.42 -16.92
C LEU A 31 -15.67 7.06 -18.40
N THR A 32 -14.48 6.77 -18.91
CA THR A 32 -14.30 6.25 -20.27
C THR A 32 -13.49 4.96 -20.20
N PHE A 33 -13.97 3.94 -20.89
CA PHE A 33 -13.29 2.67 -21.08
C PHE A 33 -13.22 2.35 -22.57
N SER A 34 -12.10 1.88 -23.04
CA SER A 34 -11.93 1.43 -24.41
C SER A 34 -11.01 0.23 -24.51
N THR A 35 -11.32 -0.67 -25.43
CA THR A 35 -10.51 -1.83 -25.78
C THR A 35 -10.57 -2.08 -27.28
N PRO A 36 -9.45 -2.48 -27.93
CA PRO A 36 -9.45 -2.91 -29.33
C PRO A 36 -9.90 -4.38 -29.44
N GLN A 37 -11.00 -4.72 -28.80
CA GLN A 37 -11.57 -6.08 -28.77
C GLN A 37 -13.09 -5.99 -28.83
N SER A 38 -13.72 -6.98 -29.52
CA SER A 38 -15.17 -7.15 -29.45
C SER A 38 -15.63 -7.49 -28.04
N ALA A 39 -16.91 -7.33 -27.73
CA ALA A 39 -17.47 -7.67 -26.41
C ALA A 39 -17.20 -9.13 -26.03
N ASP A 40 -17.35 -10.07 -26.93
CA ASP A 40 -17.11 -11.50 -26.66
C ASP A 40 -15.64 -11.78 -26.36
N SER A 41 -14.72 -11.17 -27.12
CA SER A 41 -13.28 -11.28 -26.90
C SER A 41 -12.87 -10.65 -25.55
N LEU A 42 -13.46 -9.52 -25.19
CA LEU A 42 -13.25 -8.86 -23.91
C LEU A 42 -13.72 -9.75 -22.73
N ILE A 43 -14.92 -10.30 -22.81
CA ILE A 43 -15.46 -11.21 -21.77
C ILE A 43 -14.56 -12.44 -21.62
N ALA A 44 -14.12 -13.03 -22.73
CA ALA A 44 -13.18 -14.16 -22.70
C ALA A 44 -11.84 -13.78 -22.05
N ALA A 45 -11.28 -12.60 -22.37
CA ALA A 45 -10.05 -12.10 -21.76
C ALA A 45 -10.22 -11.81 -20.26
N LEU A 46 -11.29 -11.16 -19.84
CA LEU A 46 -11.60 -10.94 -18.43
C LEU A 46 -11.75 -12.24 -17.65
N THR A 47 -12.37 -13.27 -18.26
CA THR A 47 -12.50 -14.59 -17.65
C THR A 47 -11.13 -15.26 -17.49
N ARG A 48 -10.25 -15.18 -18.48
CA ARG A 48 -8.86 -15.67 -18.35
C ARG A 48 -8.10 -14.92 -17.26
N SER A 49 -8.18 -13.59 -17.25
CA SER A 49 -7.55 -12.75 -16.22
C SER A 49 -7.99 -13.14 -14.82
N ALA A 50 -9.30 -13.33 -14.62
CA ALA A 50 -9.87 -13.72 -13.33
C ALA A 50 -9.36 -15.09 -12.88
N ARG A 51 -9.26 -16.08 -13.79
CA ARG A 51 -8.70 -17.41 -13.48
C ARG A 51 -7.22 -17.33 -13.14
N THR A 52 -6.44 -16.57 -13.90
CA THR A 52 -5.00 -16.38 -13.62
C THR A 52 -4.78 -15.71 -12.27
N LEU A 53 -5.55 -14.67 -11.97
CA LEU A 53 -5.49 -13.99 -10.67
C LEU A 53 -5.91 -14.93 -9.53
N ALA A 54 -6.98 -15.70 -9.69
CA ALA A 54 -7.40 -16.67 -8.68
C ALA A 54 -6.29 -17.71 -8.41
N GLY A 55 -5.68 -18.26 -9.46
CA GLY A 55 -4.55 -19.18 -9.30
C GLY A 55 -3.33 -18.56 -8.64
N GLN A 56 -3.05 -17.28 -8.90
CA GLN A 56 -1.97 -16.55 -8.23
C GLN A 56 -2.28 -16.25 -6.76
N ILE A 57 -3.54 -15.99 -6.42
CA ILE A 57 -3.98 -15.84 -5.03
C ILE A 57 -3.85 -17.18 -4.29
N ASP A 58 -4.30 -18.27 -4.89
CA ASP A 58 -4.21 -19.62 -4.30
C ASP A 58 -2.76 -20.03 -4.05
N THR A 59 -1.86 -19.69 -4.96
CA THR A 59 -0.42 -19.97 -4.83
C THR A 59 0.35 -18.84 -4.11
N GLN A 60 -0.35 -17.81 -3.65
CA GLN A 60 0.26 -16.63 -3.01
C GLN A 60 1.45 -16.06 -3.81
N SER A 61 1.32 -15.96 -5.12
CA SER A 61 2.40 -15.56 -6.02
C SER A 61 1.93 -14.44 -6.93
N VAL A 62 2.81 -13.49 -7.25
CA VAL A 62 2.55 -12.40 -8.22
C VAL A 62 3.45 -12.60 -9.43
N ASP A 63 2.96 -13.30 -10.45
CA ASP A 63 3.69 -13.57 -11.69
C ASP A 63 3.15 -12.75 -12.85
N MET A 64 3.84 -11.64 -13.15
CA MET A 64 3.47 -10.75 -14.24
C MET A 64 3.72 -11.36 -15.63
N GLU A 65 4.57 -12.37 -15.75
CA GLU A 65 4.78 -13.08 -17.04
C GLU A 65 3.56 -13.93 -17.41
N GLN A 66 2.83 -14.43 -16.42
CA GLN A 66 1.56 -15.15 -16.63
C GLN A 66 0.36 -14.21 -16.69
N LEU A 67 0.36 -13.17 -15.84
CA LEU A 67 -0.77 -12.27 -15.73
C LEU A 67 -0.91 -11.35 -16.94
N LYS A 68 0.18 -10.76 -17.41
CA LYS A 68 0.15 -9.79 -18.51
C LYS A 68 -0.50 -10.34 -19.79
N PRO A 69 -0.18 -11.55 -20.28
CA PRO A 69 -0.83 -12.11 -21.49
C PRO A 69 -2.30 -12.50 -21.27
N ALA A 70 -2.72 -12.66 -20.00
CA ALA A 70 -4.10 -12.96 -19.67
C ALA A 70 -4.99 -11.71 -19.63
N LEU A 71 -4.41 -10.52 -19.42
CA LEU A 71 -5.14 -9.26 -19.38
C LEU A 71 -5.62 -8.85 -20.77
N PRO A 72 -6.81 -8.24 -20.90
CA PRO A 72 -7.21 -7.58 -22.12
C PRO A 72 -6.36 -6.34 -22.39
N ASP A 73 -6.24 -5.94 -23.62
CA ASP A 73 -5.82 -4.60 -23.96
C ASP A 73 -6.94 -3.62 -23.60
N PHE A 74 -6.64 -2.61 -22.79
CA PHE A 74 -7.62 -1.60 -22.42
C PHE A 74 -6.99 -0.26 -22.07
N ALA A 75 -7.80 0.78 -22.15
CA ALA A 75 -7.57 2.07 -21.53
C ALA A 75 -8.82 2.46 -20.73
N LEU A 76 -8.60 2.80 -19.46
CA LEU A 76 -9.60 3.29 -18.52
C LEU A 76 -9.22 4.67 -18.05
N ARG A 77 -10.17 5.59 -18.02
CA ARG A 77 -9.99 6.90 -17.42
C ARG A 77 -11.23 7.28 -16.61
N VAL A 78 -11.01 7.72 -15.38
CA VAL A 78 -12.06 8.17 -14.47
C VAL A 78 -11.67 9.55 -13.94
N SER A 79 -12.59 10.49 -14.01
CA SER A 79 -12.48 11.80 -13.36
C SER A 79 -13.79 12.10 -12.67
N ALA A 80 -13.72 12.50 -11.41
CA ALA A 80 -14.90 12.80 -10.59
C ALA A 80 -14.60 13.91 -9.58
N GLY A 81 -15.56 14.79 -9.39
CA GLY A 81 -15.62 15.76 -8.30
C GLY A 81 -16.51 15.28 -7.14
N PRO A 82 -17.03 16.18 -6.32
CA PRO A 82 -17.83 15.81 -5.16
C PRO A 82 -19.31 15.50 -5.46
N ASP A 83 -19.82 15.82 -6.66
CA ASP A 83 -21.25 15.84 -6.97
C ASP A 83 -21.64 14.80 -8.04
N ASN A 84 -21.58 13.52 -7.68
CA ASN A 84 -21.90 12.39 -8.55
C ASN A 84 -22.39 11.17 -7.78
N ILE A 85 -22.86 10.16 -8.52
CA ILE A 85 -23.37 8.92 -7.94
C ILE A 85 -22.29 8.15 -7.18
N LEU A 86 -21.04 8.14 -7.65
CA LEU A 86 -19.94 7.42 -6.99
C LEU A 86 -19.70 7.99 -5.59
N ASN A 87 -19.54 9.31 -5.46
CA ASN A 87 -19.34 9.96 -4.17
C ASN A 87 -20.55 9.79 -3.25
N SER A 88 -21.77 9.80 -3.81
CA SER A 88 -22.99 9.55 -3.05
C SER A 88 -23.05 8.12 -2.48
N LEU A 89 -22.63 7.12 -3.27
CA LEU A 89 -22.52 5.73 -2.81
C LEU A 89 -21.44 5.58 -1.73
N LEU A 90 -20.28 6.21 -1.91
CA LEU A 90 -19.17 6.15 -0.95
C LEU A 90 -19.51 6.83 0.38
N LYS A 91 -20.30 7.90 0.37
CA LYS A 91 -20.79 8.57 1.59
C LYS A 91 -21.57 7.63 2.51
N SER A 92 -22.29 6.66 1.95
CA SER A 92 -22.96 5.63 2.75
C SER A 92 -21.99 4.77 3.57
N ARG A 93 -20.72 4.70 3.14
CA ARG A 93 -19.60 4.02 3.83
C ARG A 93 -18.72 4.99 4.61
N LYS A 94 -19.17 6.25 4.82
CA LYS A 94 -18.41 7.34 5.46
C LYS A 94 -17.12 7.70 4.72
N ILE A 95 -17.09 7.49 3.40
CA ILE A 95 -16.01 7.87 2.51
C ILE A 95 -16.51 8.99 1.60
N ALA A 96 -15.72 10.05 1.44
CA ALA A 96 -16.00 11.08 0.44
C ALA A 96 -14.68 11.65 -0.09
N PHE A 97 -14.74 12.30 -1.24
CA PHE A 97 -13.58 12.98 -1.85
C PHE A 97 -14.05 14.26 -2.55
N ASP A 98 -13.14 15.20 -2.70
CA ASP A 98 -13.37 16.43 -3.48
C ASP A 98 -13.00 16.21 -4.95
N LYS A 99 -11.97 15.42 -5.21
CA LYS A 99 -11.55 15.09 -6.56
C LYS A 99 -10.96 13.68 -6.63
N LEU A 100 -11.30 12.97 -7.69
CA LEU A 100 -10.77 11.65 -8.02
C LEU A 100 -10.34 11.65 -9.48
N ASN A 101 -9.10 11.24 -9.73
CA ASN A 101 -8.63 10.88 -11.07
C ASN A 101 -8.02 9.49 -11.01
N ALA A 102 -8.43 8.62 -11.92
CA ALA A 102 -7.85 7.31 -12.09
C ALA A 102 -7.60 7.02 -13.56
N GLU A 103 -6.47 6.43 -13.86
CA GLU A 103 -6.11 5.96 -15.20
C GLU A 103 -5.59 4.54 -15.08
N GLY A 104 -6.00 3.69 -16.01
CA GLY A 104 -5.52 2.33 -16.13
C GLY A 104 -5.28 1.99 -17.60
N MET A 105 -4.21 1.27 -17.87
CA MET A 105 -3.94 0.81 -19.22
C MET A 105 -3.22 -0.54 -19.23
N SER A 106 -3.52 -1.31 -20.24
CA SER A 106 -2.80 -2.52 -20.61
C SER A 106 -2.86 -2.64 -22.13
N CYS A 107 -1.74 -2.89 -22.78
CA CYS A 107 -1.71 -3.31 -24.19
C CYS A 107 -0.44 -4.12 -24.45
N ASP A 108 -0.39 -4.87 -25.55
CA ASP A 108 0.74 -5.77 -25.86
C ASP A 108 2.10 -5.06 -25.86
N SER A 109 2.16 -3.84 -26.38
CA SER A 109 3.39 -3.07 -26.54
C SER A 109 3.78 -2.22 -25.32
N LEU A 110 2.90 -2.03 -24.34
CA LEU A 110 3.13 -1.19 -23.17
C LEU A 110 2.93 -1.99 -21.88
N PRO A 111 3.67 -1.65 -20.81
CA PRO A 111 3.47 -2.26 -19.51
C PRO A 111 2.07 -1.93 -18.94
N VAL A 112 1.54 -2.84 -18.15
CA VAL A 112 0.35 -2.56 -17.35
C VAL A 112 0.65 -1.41 -16.38
N SER A 113 -0.25 -0.43 -16.34
CA SER A 113 -0.15 0.67 -15.38
C SER A 113 -1.52 1.08 -14.85
N VAL A 114 -1.56 1.42 -13.56
CA VAL A 114 -2.72 1.99 -12.88
C VAL A 114 -2.24 3.18 -12.06
N ARG A 115 -2.86 4.33 -12.26
CA ARG A 115 -2.63 5.55 -11.47
C ARG A 115 -3.92 6.00 -10.84
N LEU A 116 -3.83 6.38 -9.58
CA LEU A 116 -4.94 6.95 -8.81
C LEU A 116 -4.44 8.20 -8.09
N ARG A 117 -5.26 9.24 -8.10
CA ARG A 117 -5.07 10.44 -7.28
C ARG A 117 -6.41 10.89 -6.76
N THR A 118 -6.51 11.03 -5.45
CA THR A 118 -7.66 11.66 -4.80
C THR A 118 -7.22 12.90 -4.04
N GLU A 119 -8.10 13.90 -3.99
CA GLU A 119 -7.92 15.12 -3.20
C GLU A 119 -9.11 15.27 -2.27
N GLY A 120 -8.87 15.76 -1.03
CA GLY A 120 -9.90 15.93 -0.02
C GLY A 120 -10.58 14.61 0.40
N LEU A 121 -9.82 13.53 0.49
CA LEU A 121 -10.35 12.23 0.90
C LEU A 121 -10.71 12.24 2.38
N THR A 122 -11.95 11.91 2.69
CA THR A 122 -12.44 11.73 4.06
C THR A 122 -12.85 10.29 4.31
N TYR A 123 -12.47 9.74 5.45
CA TYR A 123 -12.89 8.43 5.94
C TYR A 123 -13.24 8.53 7.43
N GLY A 124 -14.52 8.54 7.75
CA GLY A 124 -14.98 8.84 9.10
C GLY A 124 -14.53 10.24 9.54
N ASN A 125 -13.67 10.29 10.55
CA ASN A 125 -13.10 11.55 11.08
C ASN A 125 -11.70 11.86 10.53
N VAL A 126 -11.15 10.98 9.69
CA VAL A 126 -9.83 11.18 9.08
C VAL A 126 -9.99 11.99 7.80
N VAL A 127 -9.19 13.02 7.65
CA VAL A 127 -9.12 13.87 6.45
C VAL A 127 -7.72 13.83 5.89
N LEU A 128 -7.60 13.45 4.62
CA LEU A 128 -6.36 13.43 3.86
C LEU A 128 -6.46 14.41 2.70
N ASP A 129 -5.48 15.28 2.57
CA ASP A 129 -5.43 16.25 1.48
C ASP A 129 -5.25 15.56 0.13
N THR A 130 -4.31 14.63 0.06
CA THR A 130 -4.03 13.90 -1.17
C THR A 130 -3.66 12.46 -0.88
N VAL A 131 -4.22 11.54 -1.65
CA VAL A 131 -3.80 10.14 -1.72
C VAL A 131 -3.45 9.80 -3.17
N THR A 132 -2.31 9.17 -3.36
CA THR A 132 -1.83 8.73 -4.68
C THR A 132 -1.50 7.25 -4.68
N ALA A 133 -1.75 6.58 -5.79
CA ALA A 133 -1.25 5.25 -6.07
C ALA A 133 -0.74 5.20 -7.52
N ASP A 134 0.45 4.68 -7.71
CA ASP A 134 1.03 4.37 -9.01
C ASP A 134 1.50 2.92 -8.96
N ILE A 135 0.88 2.07 -9.77
CA ILE A 135 1.19 0.65 -9.87
C ILE A 135 1.53 0.39 -11.33
N ARG A 136 2.68 -0.20 -11.59
CA ARG A 136 3.11 -0.49 -12.96
C ARG A 136 3.92 -1.77 -13.05
N GLN A 137 3.79 -2.41 -14.17
CA GLN A 137 4.67 -3.50 -14.54
C GLN A 137 6.03 -2.95 -14.99
N ASN A 138 7.10 -3.56 -14.53
CA ASN A 138 8.47 -3.33 -15.01
C ASN A 138 9.15 -4.70 -15.23
N GLY A 139 9.11 -5.20 -16.47
CA GLY A 139 9.52 -6.56 -16.79
C GLY A 139 8.67 -7.57 -16.02
N LYS A 140 9.32 -8.40 -15.20
CA LYS A 140 8.67 -9.41 -14.34
C LYS A 140 8.11 -8.84 -13.04
N ARG A 141 8.43 -7.58 -12.71
CA ARG A 141 8.08 -6.93 -11.44
C ARG A 141 6.76 -6.19 -11.56
N LEU A 142 5.99 -6.20 -10.48
CA LEU A 142 4.93 -5.26 -10.23
C LEU A 142 5.47 -4.21 -9.24
N GLU A 143 5.79 -3.03 -9.72
CA GLU A 143 6.23 -1.90 -8.90
C GLU A 143 5.02 -1.13 -8.39
N TYR A 144 5.10 -0.61 -7.17
CA TYR A 144 4.07 0.21 -6.59
C TYR A 144 4.63 1.38 -5.79
N VAL A 145 3.95 2.50 -5.87
CA VAL A 145 4.19 3.70 -5.05
C VAL A 145 2.85 4.20 -4.55
N LEU A 146 2.67 4.19 -3.24
CA LEU A 146 1.50 4.75 -2.57
C LEU A 146 1.94 5.95 -1.75
N GLY A 147 1.20 7.03 -1.81
CA GLY A 147 1.53 8.25 -1.09
C GLY A 147 0.29 8.87 -0.46
N LEU A 148 0.46 9.48 0.69
CA LEU A 148 -0.55 10.27 1.36
C LEU A 148 0.03 11.56 1.92
N ALA A 149 -0.80 12.60 1.95
CA ALA A 149 -0.50 13.87 2.57
C ALA A 149 -1.67 14.31 3.46
N ASN A 150 -1.36 15.01 4.53
CA ASN A 150 -2.36 15.56 5.43
C ASN A 150 -3.08 16.75 4.82
N ALA A 151 -4.31 17.03 5.30
CA ALA A 151 -5.01 18.26 4.98
C ALA A 151 -4.24 19.49 5.48
N PRO A 152 -4.22 20.59 4.71
CA PRO A 152 -3.45 21.80 5.02
C PRO A 152 -3.78 22.45 6.38
N GLY A 153 -4.97 22.18 6.93
CA GLY A 153 -5.41 22.70 8.23
C GLY A 153 -4.92 21.89 9.44
N ASN A 154 -4.31 20.75 9.22
CA ASN A 154 -3.70 19.95 10.29
C ASN A 154 -2.29 20.48 10.55
N LEU A 155 -2.18 21.48 11.43
CA LEU A 155 -1.00 22.37 11.54
C LEU A 155 0.26 21.66 12.06
N ASP A 156 0.12 20.49 12.65
CA ASP A 156 1.17 20.16 13.58
C ASP A 156 2.13 19.09 13.18
N ASN A 157 2.09 18.30 12.16
CA ASN A 157 3.29 17.51 12.03
C ASN A 157 3.48 16.63 10.80
N ILE A 158 2.59 15.78 10.39
CA ILE A 158 2.97 14.90 9.28
C ILE A 158 2.52 15.50 7.97
N ALA A 159 3.46 15.91 7.16
CA ALA A 159 3.11 16.37 5.83
C ALA A 159 2.90 15.21 4.85
N ARG A 160 3.72 14.17 4.91
CA ARG A 160 3.71 13.12 3.89
C ARG A 160 4.17 11.79 4.45
N ALA A 161 3.46 10.72 4.07
CA ALA A 161 3.94 9.36 4.26
C ALA A 161 3.77 8.58 2.95
N GLY A 162 4.51 7.52 2.79
CA GLY A 162 4.41 6.69 1.60
C GLY A 162 4.92 5.29 1.81
N LEU A 163 4.51 4.47 0.88
CA LEU A 163 4.90 3.08 0.77
C LEU A 163 5.30 2.84 -0.69
N TYR A 164 6.46 2.28 -0.93
CA TYR A 164 6.90 1.90 -2.27
C TYR A 164 7.68 0.59 -2.26
N GLY A 165 7.70 -0.06 -3.38
CA GLY A 165 8.42 -1.32 -3.52
C GLY A 165 8.06 -2.06 -4.79
N HIS A 166 8.28 -3.35 -4.76
CA HIS A 166 7.94 -4.24 -5.86
C HIS A 166 7.59 -5.64 -5.38
N LEU A 167 6.88 -6.37 -6.22
CA LEU A 167 6.55 -7.78 -6.05
C LEU A 167 7.05 -8.57 -7.27
N VAL A 168 7.63 -9.74 -7.04
CA VAL A 168 8.03 -10.70 -8.06
C VAL A 168 7.80 -12.10 -7.52
N ARG A 169 6.84 -12.82 -8.06
CA ARG A 169 6.47 -14.16 -7.59
C ARG A 169 6.26 -14.19 -6.06
N ASN A 170 7.07 -14.90 -5.35
CA ASN A 170 7.02 -15.07 -3.90
C ASN A 170 8.03 -14.19 -3.14
N THR A 171 8.44 -13.09 -3.74
CA THR A 171 9.35 -12.12 -3.13
C THR A 171 8.80 -10.71 -3.28
N GLY A 172 9.08 -9.87 -2.31
CA GLY A 172 8.70 -8.47 -2.35
C GLY A 172 9.65 -7.59 -1.58
N GLN A 173 9.69 -6.34 -1.96
CA GLN A 173 10.32 -5.29 -1.19
C GLN A 173 9.27 -4.26 -0.81
N VAL A 174 9.25 -3.87 0.45
CA VAL A 174 8.33 -2.88 1.02
C VAL A 174 9.15 -1.81 1.71
N ASN A 175 9.04 -0.57 1.27
CA ASN A 175 9.71 0.56 1.89
C ASN A 175 8.64 1.55 2.38
N LEU A 176 8.72 1.93 3.64
CA LEU A 176 7.88 2.92 4.30
C LEU A 176 8.70 4.17 4.58
N TYR A 177 8.13 5.31 4.36
CA TYR A 177 8.76 6.57 4.78
C TYR A 177 7.72 7.57 5.30
N GLN A 178 8.20 8.47 6.13
CA GLN A 178 7.44 9.63 6.58
C GLN A 178 8.34 10.86 6.57
N ARG A 179 7.78 11.98 6.13
CA ARG A 179 8.46 13.29 6.14
C ARG A 179 7.60 14.30 6.89
N ASN A 180 8.24 15.12 7.69
CA ASN A 180 7.57 16.23 8.35
C ASN A 180 7.26 17.37 7.36
N ARG A 181 6.62 18.43 7.86
CA ARG A 181 6.24 19.61 7.07
C ARG A 181 7.44 20.30 6.41
N ALA A 182 8.61 20.30 7.04
CA ALA A 182 9.85 20.83 6.48
C ALA A 182 10.49 19.92 5.42
N GLY A 183 9.88 18.78 5.11
CA GLY A 183 10.41 17.80 4.17
C GLY A 183 11.51 16.91 4.75
N ARG A 184 11.85 17.06 6.04
CA ARG A 184 12.81 16.19 6.72
C ARG A 184 12.20 14.81 6.93
N GLU A 185 12.93 13.78 6.58
CA GLU A 185 12.54 12.40 6.77
C GLU A 185 12.70 12.01 8.24
N GLY A 186 11.61 11.59 8.88
CA GLY A 186 11.59 11.21 10.29
C GLY A 186 11.50 9.72 10.51
N PHE A 187 11.02 9.02 9.48
CA PHE A 187 10.92 7.57 9.47
C PHE A 187 11.25 7.05 8.06
N ARG A 188 12.06 6.01 8.01
CA ARG A 188 12.32 5.20 6.80
C ARG A 188 12.64 3.78 7.24
N PHE A 189 11.86 2.83 6.74
CA PHE A 189 12.02 1.43 7.08
C PHE A 189 11.70 0.57 5.86
N GLY A 190 12.60 -0.30 5.50
CA GLY A 190 12.44 -1.23 4.39
C GLY A 190 12.47 -2.67 4.84
N LEU A 191 11.71 -3.51 4.15
CA LEU A 191 11.67 -4.95 4.35
C LEU A 191 11.84 -5.65 3.00
N ASP A 192 12.77 -6.58 2.91
CA ASP A 192 12.76 -7.61 1.90
C ASP A 192 11.97 -8.80 2.45
N VAL A 193 10.96 -9.23 1.71
CA VAL A 193 10.01 -10.26 2.15
C VAL A 193 10.03 -11.42 1.16
N THR A 194 10.10 -12.62 1.67
CA THR A 194 9.89 -13.86 0.91
C THR A 194 8.83 -14.68 1.61
N TRP A 195 8.00 -15.38 0.84
CA TRP A 195 6.97 -16.23 1.42
C TRP A 195 6.84 -17.54 0.65
N THR A 196 6.38 -18.55 1.37
CA THR A 196 6.06 -19.89 0.87
C THR A 196 4.69 -20.30 1.41
N ASP A 197 4.23 -21.50 1.07
CA ASP A 197 2.98 -22.07 1.59
C ASP A 197 2.97 -22.25 3.11
N SER A 198 4.14 -22.17 3.78
CA SER A 198 4.29 -22.48 5.20
C SER A 198 4.83 -21.33 6.05
N LEU A 199 5.45 -20.32 5.43
CA LEU A 199 6.08 -19.23 6.19
C LEU A 199 6.20 -17.93 5.38
N ILE A 200 6.34 -16.84 6.12
CA ILE A 200 6.80 -15.54 5.65
C ILE A 200 8.13 -15.25 6.34
N ARG A 201 9.14 -14.88 5.57
CA ARG A 201 10.43 -14.39 6.05
C ARG A 201 10.60 -12.94 5.63
N ALA A 202 10.91 -12.08 6.57
CA ALA A 202 11.25 -10.69 6.32
C ALA A 202 12.65 -10.38 6.85
N SER A 203 13.36 -9.47 6.20
CA SER A 203 14.61 -8.87 6.69
C SER A 203 14.58 -7.36 6.48
N VAL A 204 15.16 -6.63 7.42
CA VAL A 204 15.22 -5.17 7.36
C VAL A 204 16.27 -4.72 6.38
N THR A 205 15.87 -3.83 5.45
CA THR A 205 16.73 -3.16 4.48
C THR A 205 16.26 -1.70 4.30
N PRO A 206 17.11 -0.74 4.09
CA PRO A 206 18.58 -0.82 4.19
C PRO A 206 19.05 -1.12 5.61
N SER A 207 20.34 -1.37 5.77
CA SER A 207 20.98 -1.61 7.08
C SER A 207 20.99 -0.38 8.00
N ASP A 208 20.57 0.78 7.50
CA ASP A 208 20.48 2.06 8.18
C ASP A 208 19.03 2.63 8.14
N PRO A 209 18.04 1.95 8.72
CA PRO A 209 16.70 2.49 8.82
C PRO A 209 16.69 3.81 9.62
N LEU A 210 15.71 4.66 9.36
CA LEU A 210 15.56 5.93 10.05
C LEU A 210 14.36 5.83 11.01
N PHE A 211 14.56 6.17 12.26
CA PHE A 211 13.48 6.23 13.25
C PHE A 211 13.68 7.43 14.18
N GLY A 212 12.62 8.22 14.35
CA GLY A 212 12.69 9.43 15.18
C GLY A 212 13.69 10.48 14.67
N PHE A 213 13.84 10.60 13.32
CA PHE A 213 14.79 11.49 12.62
C PHE A 213 16.28 11.09 12.77
N GLU A 214 16.57 9.92 13.34
CA GLU A 214 17.93 9.43 13.59
C GLU A 214 18.16 8.10 12.85
N PRO A 215 19.36 7.90 12.26
CA PRO A 215 19.70 6.65 11.61
C PRO A 215 20.01 5.56 12.65
N TRP A 216 19.50 4.38 12.42
CA TRP A 216 19.74 3.19 13.24
C TRP A 216 20.56 2.16 12.45
N THR A 217 21.41 1.43 13.14
CA THR A 217 22.13 0.31 12.56
C THR A 217 21.40 -1.00 12.86
N VAL A 218 21.33 -1.89 11.89
CA VAL A 218 20.71 -3.22 12.02
C VAL A 218 21.76 -4.31 11.94
N ASN A 219 21.62 -5.37 12.73
CA ASN A 219 22.53 -6.50 12.66
C ASN A 219 22.55 -7.15 11.25
N PRO A 220 23.73 -7.52 10.74
CA PRO A 220 23.82 -8.26 9.49
C PRO A 220 23.08 -9.59 9.55
N GLY A 221 22.40 -9.94 8.46
CA GLY A 221 21.66 -11.20 8.38
C GLY A 221 20.41 -11.26 9.26
N ASN A 222 19.90 -10.11 9.73
CA ASN A 222 18.68 -10.03 10.51
C ASN A 222 17.50 -10.71 9.79
N TYR A 223 16.56 -11.22 10.59
CA TYR A 223 15.35 -11.82 10.06
C TYR A 223 14.20 -11.84 11.06
N LEU A 224 12.99 -11.89 10.52
CA LEU A 224 11.74 -12.21 11.18
C LEU A 224 11.07 -13.29 10.35
N ILE A 225 10.76 -14.44 10.93
CA ILE A 225 10.04 -15.54 10.26
C ILE A 225 8.74 -15.76 11.01
N TYR A 226 7.65 -15.72 10.28
CA TYR A 226 6.33 -16.15 10.75
C TYR A 226 5.92 -17.43 10.03
N ARG A 227 5.70 -18.50 10.76
CA ARG A 227 5.19 -19.77 10.24
C ARG A 227 3.67 -19.82 10.41
N PHE A 228 2.97 -20.39 9.44
CA PHE A 228 1.50 -20.45 9.50
C PHE A 228 0.97 -21.42 10.57
N ASP A 229 1.83 -22.21 11.17
CA ASP A 229 1.56 -22.96 12.41
C ASP A 229 1.70 -22.11 13.70
N LYS A 230 1.75 -20.77 13.53
CA LYS A 230 1.85 -19.71 14.57
C LYS A 230 3.21 -19.59 15.25
N ARG A 231 4.23 -20.30 14.83
CA ARG A 231 5.59 -20.12 15.35
C ARG A 231 6.24 -18.87 14.73
N VAL A 232 6.97 -18.17 15.57
CA VAL A 232 7.77 -17.00 15.17
C VAL A 232 9.22 -17.23 15.51
N GLU A 233 10.10 -16.90 14.59
CA GLU A 233 11.55 -16.91 14.80
C GLU A 233 12.08 -15.52 14.45
N ALA A 234 13.00 -14.98 15.25
CA ALA A 234 13.51 -13.64 15.05
C ALA A 234 14.98 -13.53 15.47
N ASP A 235 15.73 -12.76 14.71
CA ASP A 235 17.02 -12.20 15.07
C ASP A 235 17.14 -10.81 14.45
N LEU A 236 16.55 -9.83 15.11
CA LEU A 236 16.60 -8.43 14.75
C LEU A 236 17.17 -7.64 15.92
N ASP A 237 18.24 -6.91 15.69
CA ASP A 237 18.89 -6.04 16.65
C ASP A 237 19.18 -4.69 15.99
N MET A 238 18.56 -3.64 16.49
CA MET A 238 18.70 -2.27 16.00
C MET A 238 19.32 -1.41 17.08
N THR A 239 20.30 -0.60 16.72
CA THR A 239 21.02 0.28 17.66
C THR A 239 21.20 1.68 17.12
N HIS A 240 21.14 2.68 18.02
CA HIS A 240 21.49 4.06 17.77
C HIS A 240 22.09 4.68 19.04
N GLY A 241 23.40 4.94 19.06
CA GLY A 241 24.10 5.34 20.30
C GLY A 241 23.89 4.30 21.41
N ASP A 242 23.36 4.77 22.56
CA ASP A 242 23.03 3.91 23.71
C ASP A 242 21.61 3.28 23.62
N GLN A 243 20.88 3.61 22.57
CA GLN A 243 19.53 3.08 22.36
C GLN A 243 19.59 1.74 21.64
N ARG A 244 18.72 0.82 22.04
CA ARG A 244 18.63 -0.51 21.45
C ARG A 244 17.19 -0.98 21.40
N PHE A 245 16.85 -1.64 20.31
CA PHE A 245 15.62 -2.39 20.09
C PHE A 245 15.97 -3.76 19.51
N ALA A 246 15.65 -4.84 20.23
CA ALA A 246 15.94 -6.18 19.73
C ALA A 246 14.74 -7.12 19.89
N ILE A 247 14.51 -7.94 18.86
CA ILE A 247 13.57 -9.05 18.88
C ILE A 247 14.35 -10.31 18.57
N ARG A 248 14.32 -11.29 19.47
CA ARG A 248 15.09 -12.53 19.32
C ARG A 248 14.31 -13.76 19.78
N THR A 249 14.49 -14.84 19.07
CA THR A 249 14.10 -16.17 19.55
C THR A 249 15.23 -16.72 20.40
N PRO A 250 14.98 -17.14 21.66
CA PRO A 250 15.99 -17.77 22.49
C PRO A 250 16.57 -19.04 21.87
N PRO A 251 17.82 -19.40 22.14
CA PRO A 251 18.38 -20.68 21.73
C PRO A 251 17.49 -21.84 22.18
N GLY A 252 17.06 -22.68 21.23
CA GLY A 252 16.12 -23.78 21.49
C GLY A 252 14.65 -23.37 21.54
N GLY A 253 14.31 -22.07 21.54
CA GLY A 253 12.95 -21.55 21.63
C GLY A 253 12.16 -21.62 20.31
N GLY A 254 12.80 -21.88 19.19
CA GLY A 254 12.12 -21.94 17.88
C GLY A 254 11.04 -23.04 17.77
N ALA A 255 11.08 -24.05 18.64
CA ALA A 255 10.05 -25.07 18.73
C ALA A 255 8.84 -24.63 19.59
N SER A 256 9.03 -23.70 20.53
CA SER A 256 8.00 -23.21 21.45
C SER A 256 7.35 -21.89 21.03
N GLY A 257 7.92 -21.20 20.00
CA GLY A 257 7.41 -19.89 19.57
C GLY A 257 7.76 -18.75 20.52
N ASP A 258 8.63 -18.96 21.50
CA ASP A 258 9.02 -17.94 22.48
C ASP A 258 9.82 -16.82 21.82
N ILE A 259 9.47 -15.58 22.10
CA ILE A 259 10.16 -14.38 21.60
C ILE A 259 10.56 -13.51 22.78
N ARG A 260 11.75 -12.95 22.72
CA ARG A 260 12.20 -11.89 23.62
C ARG A 260 12.23 -10.55 22.87
N LEU A 261 11.63 -9.56 23.50
CA LEU A 261 11.71 -8.15 23.10
C LEU A 261 12.52 -7.40 24.14
N ASP A 262 13.65 -6.86 23.72
CA ASP A 262 14.51 -6.03 24.56
C ASP A 262 14.54 -4.60 24.03
N ILE A 263 14.14 -3.64 24.84
CA ILE A 263 14.22 -2.21 24.57
C ILE A 263 15.10 -1.57 25.63
N ALA A 264 16.15 -0.90 25.24
CA ALA A 264 17.04 -0.20 26.16
C ALA A 264 17.25 1.23 25.71
N GLY A 265 17.10 2.16 26.61
CA GLY A 265 17.45 3.57 26.40
C GLY A 265 16.67 4.30 25.31
N LEU A 266 15.55 3.75 24.81
CA LEU A 266 14.80 4.32 23.71
C LEU A 266 14.23 5.70 24.09
N ASN A 267 14.68 6.75 23.42
CA ASN A 267 14.14 8.10 23.58
C ASN A 267 12.77 8.19 22.88
N ILE A 268 11.71 8.37 23.66
CA ILE A 268 10.34 8.40 23.15
C ILE A 268 9.95 9.75 22.51
N GLY A 269 10.61 10.86 22.84
CA GLY A 269 10.30 12.17 22.31
C GLY A 269 10.39 12.22 20.77
N PRO A 270 11.53 11.88 20.15
CA PRO A 270 11.66 11.80 18.69
C PRO A 270 10.70 10.81 18.04
N ALA A 271 10.44 9.68 18.69
CA ALA A 271 9.48 8.68 18.21
C ALA A 271 8.04 9.22 18.20
N LEU A 272 7.62 9.89 19.28
CA LEU A 272 6.31 10.52 19.38
C LEU A 272 6.18 11.71 18.42
N GLY A 273 7.26 12.43 18.13
CA GLY A 273 7.31 13.50 17.14
C GLY A 273 6.98 13.07 15.70
N LEU A 274 6.91 11.76 15.43
CA LEU A 274 6.40 11.22 14.17
C LEU A 274 4.86 11.30 14.08
N PHE A 275 4.16 11.41 15.21
CA PHE A 275 2.70 11.41 15.28
C PHE A 275 2.16 12.81 15.62
N PRO A 276 1.33 13.40 14.74
CA PRO A 276 0.86 14.79 14.91
C PRO A 276 0.05 15.04 16.19
N SER A 277 -0.67 14.02 16.64
CA SER A 277 -1.57 14.08 17.80
C SER A 277 -0.92 13.57 19.08
N ALA A 278 0.35 13.17 19.05
CA ALA A 278 1.03 12.70 20.25
C ALA A 278 1.28 13.90 21.19
N PRO A 279 1.03 13.76 22.49
CA PRO A 279 1.41 14.78 23.44
C PRO A 279 2.94 14.95 23.44
N PRO A 280 3.46 16.16 23.70
CA PRO A 280 4.89 16.38 23.82
C PRO A 280 5.37 15.74 25.13
N VAL A 281 5.79 14.48 25.05
CA VAL A 281 6.32 13.72 26.18
C VAL A 281 7.76 13.34 25.86
N ASP A 282 8.65 13.72 26.74
CA ASP A 282 10.04 13.27 26.71
C ASP A 282 10.26 12.19 27.76
N GLY A 283 11.11 11.26 27.47
CA GLY A 283 11.44 10.17 28.39
C GLY A 283 12.25 9.09 27.72
N VAL A 284 12.75 8.18 28.53
CA VAL A 284 13.52 7.03 28.12
C VAL A 284 12.74 5.76 28.47
N LEU A 285 12.50 4.93 27.45
CA LEU A 285 11.83 3.65 27.59
C LEU A 285 12.86 2.52 27.69
N GLY A 286 12.71 1.68 28.72
CA GLY A 286 13.36 0.39 28.83
C GLY A 286 12.32 -0.69 29.08
N ALA A 287 12.42 -1.81 28.39
CA ALA A 287 11.54 -2.96 28.58
C ALA A 287 12.26 -4.26 28.23
N ASN A 288 11.98 -5.30 28.99
CA ASN A 288 12.39 -6.67 28.67
C ASN A 288 11.15 -7.56 28.81
N LEU A 289 10.68 -8.06 27.67
CA LEU A 289 9.46 -8.84 27.60
C LEU A 289 9.76 -10.22 27.02
N ALA A 290 9.22 -11.25 27.63
CA ALA A 290 9.17 -12.60 27.10
C ALA A 290 7.73 -12.90 26.69
N LEU A 291 7.53 -13.24 25.41
CA LEU A 291 6.24 -13.59 24.84
C LEU A 291 6.23 -15.08 24.48
N ASN A 292 5.25 -15.79 24.98
CA ASN A 292 4.97 -17.18 24.62
C ASN A 292 3.79 -17.14 23.64
N LEU A 293 4.00 -17.57 22.39
CA LEU A 293 3.02 -17.52 21.30
C LEU A 293 2.40 -18.89 21.01
#